data_3939395cad23fe962b6354819cbcd21e
#
_entry.id   3939395cad23fe962b6354819cbcd21e
#
_cell.length_a   1.000
_cell.length_b   1.000
_cell.length_c   1.000
_cell.angle_alpha   90.00
_cell.angle_beta   90.00
_cell.angle_gamma   90.00
#
_symmetry.space_group_name_H-M   'P 1'
#
loop_
_entity.id
_entity.type
_entity.pdbx_description
1 polymer ?
#
loop_
_entity_poly.entity_id
_entity_poly.type
_entity_poly.pdbx_seq_one_letter_code
_entity_poly.pdbx_strand_id
1 'polypeptide(L)'
;GGRLYNSEKQRFMFDYVPDMFRGDHADTIQEADQWVAEVVSGRKATVRRPPELLTRDVVAKAINAEVKAGRGSPHGGAFLDIAHRGKEAILHKLPSMYHQFKELAGVDISEEMMEVGPTAHYVMGGVRVDPQTQETTVPCLFACGEVASGSYHRCQSCGFF
;
A
#
# COMPACT_ATOMS: atom_id res chain seq x y z
N GLY A 1 0.60 0.20 9.80
CA GLY A 1 0.33 0.75 8.50
C GLY A 1 0.22 2.26 8.54
N GLY A 2 0.20 2.85 7.36
CA GLY A 2 -0.12 4.26 7.20
C GLY A 2 -1.62 4.50 7.25
N ARG A 3 -2.03 5.75 7.44
CA ARG A 3 -3.43 6.20 7.42
C ARG A 3 -3.66 7.00 6.16
N LEU A 4 -4.75 6.75 5.44
CA LEU A 4 -5.09 7.47 4.21
C LEU A 4 -6.19 8.51 4.48
N TYR A 5 -5.93 9.73 4.02
CA TYR A 5 -6.82 10.88 4.18
C TYR A 5 -7.13 11.52 2.82
N ASN A 6 -8.34 12.04 2.67
CA ASN A 6 -8.72 12.89 1.55
C ASN A 6 -8.38 14.37 1.83
N SER A 7 -8.68 15.28 0.90
CA SER A 7 -8.45 16.72 1.05
C SER A 7 -9.24 17.36 2.19
N GLU A 8 -10.34 16.74 2.63
CA GLU A 8 -11.15 17.15 3.77
C GLU A 8 -10.63 16.61 5.11
N LYS A 9 -9.45 15.95 5.09
CA LYS A 9 -8.83 15.29 6.25
C LYS A 9 -9.68 14.16 6.85
N GLN A 10 -10.54 13.55 6.04
CA GLN A 10 -11.30 12.36 6.44
C GLN A 10 -10.50 11.10 6.10
N ARG A 11 -10.49 10.15 7.02
CA ARG A 11 -9.90 8.83 6.83
C ARG A 11 -10.89 7.95 6.07
N PHE A 12 -10.92 8.09 4.75
CA PHE A 12 -11.98 7.65 3.87
C PHE A 12 -12.06 6.13 3.64
N MET A 13 -11.01 5.36 3.93
CA MET A 13 -10.97 3.93 3.62
C MET A 13 -12.08 3.11 4.28
N PHE A 14 -12.65 3.58 5.40
CA PHE A 14 -13.77 2.92 6.09
C PHE A 14 -15.05 2.86 5.23
N ASP A 15 -15.24 3.83 4.34
CA ASP A 15 -16.42 3.91 3.46
C ASP A 15 -16.30 2.98 2.24
N TYR A 16 -15.12 2.45 1.98
CA TYR A 16 -14.80 1.65 0.79
C TYR A 16 -14.50 0.18 1.10
N VAL A 17 -14.82 -0.30 2.30
CA VAL A 17 -14.63 -1.72 2.66
C VAL A 17 -15.70 -2.56 1.96
N PRO A 18 -15.33 -3.47 1.03
CA PRO A 18 -16.30 -4.37 0.41
C PRO A 18 -16.93 -5.30 1.44
N ASP A 19 -18.20 -5.65 1.27
CA ASP A 19 -18.96 -6.47 2.23
C ASP A 19 -18.27 -7.80 2.56
N MET A 20 -17.62 -8.41 1.58
CA MET A 20 -16.86 -9.65 1.77
C MET A 20 -15.67 -9.53 2.72
N PHE A 21 -15.17 -8.31 2.97
CA PHE A 21 -14.01 -8.05 3.85
C PHE A 21 -14.39 -7.37 5.18
N ARG A 22 -15.66 -7.03 5.39
CA ARG A 22 -16.12 -6.36 6.64
C ARG A 22 -15.84 -7.17 7.91
N GLY A 23 -15.89 -8.51 7.81
CA GLY A 23 -15.58 -9.38 8.93
C GLY A 23 -14.12 -9.29 9.42
N ASP A 24 -13.20 -8.94 8.54
CA ASP A 24 -11.76 -8.93 8.80
C ASP A 24 -11.20 -7.52 9.05
N HIS A 25 -11.97 -6.48 8.74
CA HIS A 25 -11.52 -5.09 8.83
C HIS A 25 -12.33 -4.28 9.82
N ALA A 26 -11.66 -3.33 10.47
CA ALA A 26 -12.24 -2.45 11.46
C ALA A 26 -13.32 -1.53 10.87
N ASP A 27 -14.42 -1.35 11.60
CA ASP A 27 -15.49 -0.42 11.25
C ASP A 27 -15.26 0.98 11.82
N THR A 28 -14.36 1.12 12.79
CA THR A 28 -14.10 2.38 13.48
C THR A 28 -12.61 2.72 13.51
N ILE A 29 -12.33 4.03 13.59
CA ILE A 29 -10.96 4.55 13.70
C ILE A 29 -10.30 4.03 14.98
N GLN A 30 -11.04 3.96 16.08
CA GLN A 30 -10.55 3.49 17.37
C GLN A 30 -10.09 2.04 17.32
N GLU A 31 -10.89 1.17 16.69
CA GLU A 31 -10.54 -0.24 16.50
C GLU A 31 -9.28 -0.39 15.63
N ALA A 32 -9.21 0.36 14.52
CA ALA A 32 -8.06 0.35 13.64
C ALA A 32 -6.77 0.83 14.34
N ASP A 33 -6.87 1.89 15.15
CA ASP A 33 -5.73 2.42 15.88
C ASP A 33 -5.30 1.51 17.04
N GLN A 34 -6.24 0.83 17.70
CA GLN A 34 -5.93 -0.22 18.68
C GLN A 34 -5.15 -1.37 18.03
N TRP A 35 -5.57 -1.84 16.85
CA TRP A 35 -4.85 -2.87 16.10
C TRP A 35 -3.40 -2.45 15.84
N VAL A 36 -3.20 -1.21 15.39
CA VAL A 36 -1.85 -0.68 15.13
C VAL A 36 -1.02 -0.66 16.41
N ALA A 37 -1.58 -0.19 17.53
CA ALA A 37 -0.88 -0.13 18.81
C ALA A 37 -0.47 -1.54 19.31
N GLU A 38 -1.35 -2.53 19.19
CA GLU A 38 -1.07 -3.91 19.58
C GLU A 38 0.06 -4.51 18.73
N VAL A 39 -0.01 -4.38 17.41
CA VAL A 39 1.00 -4.91 16.48
C VAL A 39 2.36 -4.21 16.68
N VAL A 40 2.37 -2.90 16.87
CA VAL A 40 3.59 -2.13 17.12
C VAL A 40 4.29 -2.55 18.41
N SER A 41 3.50 -2.86 19.45
CA SER A 41 4.04 -3.37 20.72
C SER A 41 4.46 -4.84 20.67
N GLY A 42 4.42 -5.47 19.49
CA GLY A 42 4.78 -6.89 19.31
C GLY A 42 3.72 -7.88 19.82
N ARG A 43 2.53 -7.42 20.17
CA ARG A 43 1.42 -8.27 20.60
C ARG A 43 0.62 -8.76 19.41
N LYS A 44 -0.03 -9.92 19.56
CA LYS A 44 -1.02 -10.39 18.59
C LYS A 44 -2.24 -9.47 18.67
N ALA A 45 -2.69 -8.97 17.52
CA ALA A 45 -3.88 -8.14 17.47
C ALA A 45 -5.12 -8.90 17.95
N THR A 46 -5.91 -8.26 18.79
CA THR A 46 -7.17 -8.77 19.35
C THR A 46 -8.39 -8.22 18.63
N VAL A 47 -8.20 -7.17 17.83
CA VAL A 47 -9.22 -6.47 17.05
C VAL A 47 -8.96 -6.61 15.55
N ARG A 48 -9.93 -6.20 14.72
CA ARG A 48 -9.83 -6.28 13.26
C ARG A 48 -8.84 -5.26 12.70
N ARG A 49 -8.20 -5.64 11.60
CA ARG A 49 -7.15 -4.82 10.96
C ARG A 49 -7.70 -3.55 10.30
N PRO A 50 -6.88 -2.49 10.18
CA PRO A 50 -7.28 -1.25 9.49
C PRO A 50 -7.67 -1.48 8.03
N PRO A 51 -8.68 -0.76 7.48
CA PRO A 51 -9.08 -0.88 6.09
C PRO A 51 -8.02 -0.42 5.08
N GLU A 52 -7.03 0.37 5.47
CA GLU A 52 -5.87 0.70 4.64
C GLU A 52 -4.97 -0.51 4.33
N LEU A 53 -5.20 -1.64 4.99
CA LEU A 53 -4.53 -2.92 4.71
C LEU A 53 -5.35 -3.83 3.78
N LEU A 54 -6.39 -3.31 3.14
CA LEU A 54 -7.09 -3.97 2.04
C LEU A 54 -6.17 -4.20 0.84
N THR A 55 -6.62 -4.99 -0.10
CA THR A 55 -5.87 -5.26 -1.33
C THR A 55 -5.63 -3.98 -2.13
N ARG A 56 -4.50 -3.93 -2.83
CA ARG A 56 -4.04 -2.73 -3.54
C ARG A 56 -5.06 -2.21 -4.56
N ASP A 57 -5.81 -3.10 -5.19
CA ASP A 57 -6.87 -2.75 -6.16
C ASP A 57 -8.04 -2.05 -5.48
N VAL A 58 -8.43 -2.47 -4.27
CA VAL A 58 -9.48 -1.80 -3.50
C VAL A 58 -9.02 -0.41 -3.06
N VAL A 59 -7.80 -0.32 -2.52
CA VAL A 59 -7.23 0.98 -2.10
C VAL A 59 -7.10 1.93 -3.29
N ALA A 60 -6.61 1.45 -4.44
CA ALA A 60 -6.49 2.27 -5.65
C ALA A 60 -7.86 2.74 -6.16
N LYS A 61 -8.87 1.87 -6.15
CA LYS A 61 -10.25 2.25 -6.53
C LYS A 61 -10.83 3.29 -5.57
N ALA A 62 -10.57 3.15 -4.27
CA ALA A 62 -11.03 4.10 -3.26
C ALA A 62 -10.38 5.49 -3.47
N ILE A 63 -9.06 5.55 -3.66
CA ILE A 63 -8.36 6.81 -3.98
C ILE A 63 -8.92 7.44 -5.25
N ASN A 64 -9.10 6.66 -6.32
CA ASN A 64 -9.68 7.18 -7.56
C ASN A 64 -11.14 7.67 -7.39
N ALA A 65 -11.92 7.05 -6.53
CA ALA A 65 -13.27 7.51 -6.22
C ALA A 65 -13.26 8.86 -5.49
N GLU A 66 -12.36 9.04 -4.51
CA GLU A 66 -12.16 10.32 -3.82
C GLU A 66 -11.71 11.43 -4.79
N VAL A 67 -10.77 11.12 -5.69
CA VAL A 67 -10.31 12.06 -6.72
C VAL A 67 -11.45 12.47 -7.63
N LYS A 68 -12.26 11.53 -8.12
CA LYS A 68 -13.42 11.81 -8.99
C LYS A 68 -14.51 12.60 -8.27
N ALA A 69 -14.63 12.43 -6.97
CA ALA A 69 -15.56 13.19 -6.14
C ALA A 69 -15.05 14.61 -5.78
N GLY A 70 -13.88 15.00 -6.27
CA GLY A 70 -13.27 16.29 -5.97
C GLY A 70 -12.62 16.40 -4.58
N ARG A 71 -12.47 15.28 -3.89
CA ARG A 71 -11.83 15.19 -2.57
C ARG A 71 -10.41 14.62 -2.60
N GLY A 72 -9.83 14.51 -3.79
CA GLY A 72 -8.44 14.09 -3.96
C GLY A 72 -7.43 15.14 -3.51
N SER A 73 -6.16 14.74 -3.49
CA SER A 73 -5.04 15.66 -3.30
C SER A 73 -4.81 16.54 -4.54
N PRO A 74 -4.03 17.63 -4.46
CA PRO A 74 -3.82 18.56 -5.56
C PRO A 74 -3.32 17.92 -6.86
N HIS A 75 -2.52 16.85 -6.77
CA HIS A 75 -1.98 16.15 -7.93
C HIS A 75 -2.77 14.87 -8.30
N GLY A 76 -3.99 14.71 -7.77
CA GLY A 76 -4.87 13.60 -8.15
C GLY A 76 -4.63 12.29 -7.41
N GLY A 77 -4.28 12.38 -6.14
CA GLY A 77 -4.10 11.24 -5.23
C GLY A 77 -4.82 11.42 -3.90
N ALA A 78 -4.21 10.93 -2.84
CA ALA A 78 -4.64 11.05 -1.45
C ALA A 78 -3.44 11.39 -0.55
N PHE A 79 -3.69 11.65 0.72
CA PHE A 79 -2.64 11.92 1.70
C PHE A 79 -2.40 10.70 2.57
N LEU A 80 -1.13 10.28 2.66
CA LEU A 80 -0.69 9.18 3.51
C LEU A 80 0.04 9.72 4.73
N ASP A 81 -0.48 9.43 5.91
CA ASP A 81 0.14 9.75 7.19
C ASP A 81 0.81 8.52 7.80
N ILE A 82 2.09 8.66 8.12
CA ILE A 82 2.87 7.69 8.90
C ILE A 82 3.54 8.32 10.12
N ALA A 83 3.34 9.62 10.37
CA ALA A 83 3.98 10.37 11.46
C ALA A 83 3.68 9.75 12.84
N HIS A 84 2.48 9.16 13.01
CA HIS A 84 2.10 8.44 14.22
C HIS A 84 3.03 7.27 14.60
N ARG A 85 3.93 6.84 13.70
CA ARG A 85 4.91 5.78 13.95
C ARG A 85 6.17 6.27 14.67
N GLY A 86 6.36 7.58 14.70
CA GLY A 86 7.55 8.23 15.26
C GLY A 86 8.73 8.21 14.30
N LYS A 87 9.54 9.27 14.37
CA LYS A 87 10.67 9.53 13.47
C LYS A 87 11.71 8.42 13.47
N GLU A 88 12.06 7.88 14.64
CA GLU A 88 13.03 6.82 14.78
C GLU A 88 12.62 5.54 14.04
N ALA A 89 11.34 5.13 14.20
CA ALA A 89 10.81 3.96 13.50
C ALA A 89 10.75 4.15 11.98
N ILE A 90 10.45 5.37 11.52
CA ILE A 90 10.43 5.73 10.10
C ILE A 90 11.84 5.68 9.51
N LEU A 91 12.81 6.31 10.16
CA LEU A 91 14.23 6.30 9.72
C LEU A 91 14.82 4.89 9.72
N HIS A 92 14.43 4.05 10.67
CA HIS A 92 14.91 2.66 10.71
C HIS A 92 14.29 1.79 9.61
N LYS A 93 12.98 1.93 9.36
CA LYS A 93 12.25 1.05 8.43
C LYS A 93 12.17 1.57 6.99
N LEU A 94 12.16 2.88 6.81
CA LEU A 94 11.94 3.55 5.53
C LEU A 94 12.96 4.66 5.25
N PRO A 95 14.29 4.42 5.46
CA PRO A 95 15.31 5.48 5.31
C PRO A 95 15.31 6.09 3.91
N SER A 96 15.23 5.27 2.87
CA SER A 96 15.22 5.74 1.48
C SER A 96 13.99 6.60 1.16
N MET A 97 12.82 6.20 1.62
CA MET A 97 11.59 6.98 1.44
C MET A 97 11.67 8.32 2.16
N TYR A 98 12.18 8.33 3.39
CA TYR A 98 12.38 9.56 4.15
C TYR A 98 13.26 10.56 3.40
N HIS A 99 14.41 10.11 2.91
CA HIS A 99 15.34 10.97 2.14
C HIS A 99 14.72 11.44 0.83
N GLN A 100 14.07 10.54 0.07
CA GLN A 100 13.45 10.91 -1.20
C GLN A 100 12.37 11.99 -1.02
N PHE A 101 11.46 11.83 -0.07
CA PHE A 101 10.42 12.84 0.16
C PHE A 101 11.02 14.16 0.66
N LYS A 102 12.01 14.09 1.54
CA LYS A 102 12.65 15.28 2.09
C LYS A 102 13.46 16.05 1.04
N GLU A 103 14.21 15.35 0.18
CA GLU A 103 15.07 15.98 -0.81
C GLU A 103 14.33 16.40 -2.08
N LEU A 104 13.37 15.57 -2.55
CA LEU A 104 12.69 15.82 -3.82
C LEU A 104 11.39 16.61 -3.67
N ALA A 105 10.66 16.42 -2.57
CA ALA A 105 9.37 17.06 -2.34
C ALA A 105 9.41 18.10 -1.20
N GLY A 106 10.50 18.19 -0.44
CA GLY A 106 10.61 19.08 0.71
C GLY A 106 9.73 18.67 1.91
N VAL A 107 9.20 17.44 1.90
CA VAL A 107 8.24 16.93 2.90
C VAL A 107 8.95 16.06 3.92
N ASP A 108 8.84 16.40 5.22
CA ASP A 108 9.29 15.52 6.29
C ASP A 108 8.17 14.55 6.68
N ILE A 109 8.22 13.34 6.14
CA ILE A 109 7.19 12.30 6.34
C ILE A 109 7.07 11.82 7.80
N SER A 110 7.94 12.24 8.68
CA SER A 110 7.83 11.99 10.12
C SER A 110 6.97 13.02 10.85
N GLU A 111 6.62 14.13 10.18
CA GLU A 111 5.87 15.24 10.75
C GLU A 111 4.67 15.63 9.87
N GLU A 112 4.78 15.42 8.56
CA GLU A 112 3.79 15.80 7.56
C GLU A 112 3.24 14.61 6.78
N MET A 113 2.02 14.76 6.25
CA MET A 113 1.43 13.76 5.36
C MET A 113 2.09 13.86 3.98
N MET A 114 2.39 12.71 3.40
CA MET A 114 2.88 12.63 2.03
C MET A 114 1.72 12.47 1.04
N GLU A 115 1.81 13.10 -0.11
CA GLU A 115 0.87 12.88 -1.20
C GLU A 115 1.21 11.59 -1.95
N VAL A 116 0.22 10.73 -2.14
CA VAL A 116 0.38 9.43 -2.81
C VAL A 116 -0.74 9.20 -3.80
N GLY A 117 -0.43 8.52 -4.90
CA GLY A 117 -1.43 8.17 -5.91
C GLY A 117 -1.20 6.79 -6.49
N PRO A 118 -2.27 6.11 -6.97
CA PRO A 118 -2.11 4.85 -7.67
C PRO A 118 -1.39 5.07 -9.01
N THR A 119 -0.32 4.31 -9.22
CA THR A 119 0.41 4.28 -10.47
C THR A 119 0.50 2.86 -11.01
N ALA A 120 0.56 2.71 -12.34
CA ALA A 120 0.87 1.43 -12.94
C ALA A 120 2.34 1.09 -12.61
N HIS A 121 2.54 0.05 -11.82
CA HIS A 121 3.86 -0.38 -11.38
C HIS A 121 4.27 -1.71 -12.02
N TYR A 122 3.31 -2.60 -12.27
CA TYR A 122 3.56 -3.95 -12.74
C TYR A 122 2.41 -4.44 -13.62
N VAL A 123 2.75 -5.09 -14.74
CA VAL A 123 1.78 -5.72 -15.62
C VAL A 123 1.73 -7.23 -15.31
N MET A 124 0.55 -7.70 -14.91
CA MET A 124 0.32 -9.10 -14.57
C MET A 124 0.17 -9.95 -15.84
N GLY A 125 0.85 -11.09 -15.88
CA GLY A 125 0.86 -11.97 -17.04
C GLY A 125 2.23 -12.02 -17.71
N GLY A 126 2.27 -12.38 -18.99
CA GLY A 126 3.51 -12.46 -19.77
C GLY A 126 3.75 -13.84 -20.39
N VAL A 127 4.96 -14.12 -20.81
CA VAL A 127 5.36 -15.36 -21.43
C VAL A 127 5.33 -16.50 -20.40
N ARG A 128 4.60 -17.57 -20.71
CA ARG A 128 4.58 -18.77 -19.87
C ARG A 128 5.94 -19.46 -19.89
N VAL A 129 6.52 -19.66 -18.70
CA VAL A 129 7.81 -20.33 -18.53
C VAL A 129 7.72 -21.45 -17.50
N ASP A 130 8.61 -22.42 -17.60
CA ASP A 130 8.86 -23.38 -16.54
C ASP A 130 9.50 -22.65 -15.35
N PRO A 131 9.01 -22.81 -14.11
CA PRO A 131 9.51 -22.04 -12.96
C PRO A 131 10.94 -22.37 -12.53
N GLN A 132 11.48 -23.52 -12.95
CA GLN A 132 12.83 -23.94 -12.59
C GLN A 132 13.87 -23.57 -13.65
N THR A 133 13.51 -23.74 -14.92
CA THR A 133 14.44 -23.54 -16.04
C THR A 133 14.28 -22.20 -16.72
N GLN A 134 13.13 -21.51 -16.53
CA GLN A 134 12.73 -20.29 -17.25
C GLN A 134 12.56 -20.51 -18.77
N GLU A 135 12.50 -21.76 -19.22
CA GLU A 135 12.24 -22.10 -20.62
C GLU A 135 10.76 -21.91 -20.95
N THR A 136 10.48 -21.40 -22.14
CA THR A 136 9.12 -21.23 -22.64
C THR A 136 8.58 -22.56 -23.24
N THR A 137 7.38 -22.52 -23.78
CA THR A 137 6.84 -23.65 -24.55
C THR A 137 7.55 -23.86 -25.90
N VAL A 138 8.40 -22.93 -26.32
CA VAL A 138 9.24 -23.03 -27.50
C VAL A 138 10.64 -23.48 -27.05
N PRO A 139 11.15 -24.63 -27.53
CA PRO A 139 12.45 -25.13 -27.11
C PRO A 139 13.58 -24.13 -27.35
N CYS A 140 14.52 -24.05 -26.42
CA CYS A 140 15.64 -23.12 -26.42
C CYS A 140 15.29 -21.62 -26.36
N LEU A 141 14.02 -21.29 -26.10
CA LEU A 141 13.61 -19.90 -25.85
C LEU A 141 13.31 -19.70 -24.36
N PHE A 142 13.97 -18.74 -23.74
CA PHE A 142 13.87 -18.46 -22.32
C PHE A 142 13.31 -17.04 -22.11
N ALA A 143 12.57 -16.85 -21.00
CA ALA A 143 12.12 -15.52 -20.59
C ALA A 143 12.32 -15.35 -19.08
N CYS A 144 12.77 -14.16 -18.66
CA CYS A 144 13.00 -13.85 -17.25
C CYS A 144 12.62 -12.39 -16.94
N GLY A 145 12.47 -12.09 -15.66
CA GLY A 145 12.04 -10.77 -15.21
C GLY A 145 10.55 -10.53 -15.36
N GLU A 146 10.12 -9.29 -15.54
CA GLU A 146 8.70 -8.92 -15.63
C GLU A 146 7.96 -9.56 -16.80
N VAL A 147 8.67 -9.84 -17.91
CA VAL A 147 8.10 -10.47 -19.10
C VAL A 147 7.72 -11.94 -18.88
N ALA A 148 8.32 -12.60 -17.89
CA ALA A 148 8.03 -14.00 -17.58
C ALA A 148 6.83 -14.12 -16.64
N SER A 149 5.77 -14.81 -17.07
CA SER A 149 4.60 -15.07 -16.22
C SER A 149 4.84 -16.25 -15.27
N GLY A 150 4.40 -16.10 -14.02
CA GLY A 150 4.29 -17.20 -13.07
C GLY A 150 5.38 -17.32 -12.01
N SER A 151 6.62 -16.92 -12.27
CA SER A 151 7.70 -17.05 -11.29
C SER A 151 7.83 -15.88 -10.33
N TYR A 152 7.50 -14.68 -10.76
CA TYR A 152 7.72 -13.45 -10.00
C TYR A 152 6.59 -13.06 -9.04
N HIS A 153 5.39 -13.61 -9.21
CA HIS A 153 4.24 -13.28 -8.38
C HIS A 153 4.42 -13.59 -6.89
N ARG A 154 5.25 -14.54 -6.55
CA ARG A 154 5.49 -14.91 -5.15
C ARG A 154 6.44 -13.95 -4.43
N CYS A 155 7.33 -13.29 -5.14
CA CYS A 155 8.30 -12.37 -4.52
C CYS A 155 7.77 -10.94 -4.33
N GLN A 156 6.88 -10.46 -5.20
CA GLN A 156 6.36 -9.09 -5.07
C GLN A 156 5.23 -8.93 -4.06
N SER A 157 4.53 -10.01 -3.70
CA SER A 157 3.58 -9.95 -2.58
C SER A 157 4.26 -9.91 -1.20
N CYS A 158 5.56 -10.13 -1.14
CA CYS A 158 6.30 -10.29 0.11
C CYS A 158 7.07 -9.06 0.56
N GLY A 159 6.96 -7.93 -0.10
CA GLY A 159 7.79 -6.86 0.38
C GLY A 159 7.60 -5.52 -0.24
N PHE A 160 6.54 -4.85 0.10
CA PHE A 160 6.57 -3.39 0.23
C PHE A 160 5.24 -2.94 0.86
N PHE A 161 5.25 -2.82 2.15
CA PHE A 161 4.71 -1.69 2.95
C PHE A 161 4.91 -2.00 4.44
#